data_b5c1a152be294ed52554899ba977390c
#
_entry.id   b5c1a152be294ed52554899ba977390c
#
_cell.length_a   1.000
_cell.length_b   1.000
_cell.length_c   1.000
_cell.angle_alpha   90.00
_cell.angle_beta   90.00
_cell.angle_gamma   90.00
#
_symmetry.space_group_name_H-M   'P 1'
#
loop_
_entity.id
_entity.type
_entity.pdbx_description
1 polymer ?
#
loop_
_entity_poly.entity_id
_entity_poly.type
_entity_poly.pdbx_seq_one_letter_code
_entity_poly.pdbx_strand_id
1 'polypeptide(L)'
;MMKKLFSVLMALCLLCTAASALAEETPTWEKMPLVVTVDEDVELTDADFEGDWIADKVFYGTDYLTPEEVEAKGLAIRPVRIAGGKVINIVTDEAGEHEVSAEYTLENNQILFTDGEGIEAVFEKLEDGNLVLSLFVPAEGDTPVCVTYFMVHPET
;
A
#
# COMPACT_ATOMS: atom_id res chain seq x y z
N MET A 1 -26.83 37.38 33.35
CA MET A 1 -26.47 37.23 31.94
C MET A 1 -25.02 36.78 31.70
N MET A 2 -24.04 37.27 32.40
CA MET A 2 -22.64 36.89 32.22
C MET A 2 -22.30 35.41 32.50
N LYS A 3 -22.98 34.73 33.46
CA LYS A 3 -22.76 33.32 33.77
C LYS A 3 -23.18 32.34 32.66
N LYS A 4 -24.19 32.73 31.89
CA LYS A 4 -24.65 31.89 30.77
C LYS A 4 -23.76 32.04 29.52
N LEU A 5 -23.16 33.19 29.31
CA LEU A 5 -22.24 33.44 28.23
C LEU A 5 -20.91 32.67 28.43
N PHE A 6 -20.44 32.62 29.71
CA PHE A 6 -19.22 31.88 30.04
C PHE A 6 -19.38 30.36 29.83
N SER A 7 -20.55 29.83 30.16
CA SER A 7 -20.83 28.40 29.95
C SER A 7 -20.90 28.00 28.49
N VAL A 8 -21.45 28.87 27.62
CA VAL A 8 -21.51 28.64 26.18
C VAL A 8 -20.11 28.74 25.54
N LEU A 9 -19.28 29.68 26.00
CA LEU A 9 -17.91 29.84 25.51
C LEU A 9 -17.03 28.65 25.91
N MET A 10 -17.20 28.14 27.15
CA MET A 10 -16.49 26.94 27.60
C MET A 10 -16.91 25.67 26.85
N ALA A 11 -18.20 25.51 26.54
CA ALA A 11 -18.69 24.39 25.75
C ALA A 11 -18.20 24.44 24.30
N LEU A 12 -18.05 25.64 23.73
CA LEU A 12 -17.52 25.82 22.38
C LEU A 12 -16.01 25.49 22.32
N CYS A 13 -15.24 25.87 23.34
CA CYS A 13 -13.81 25.51 23.45
C CYS A 13 -13.60 24.00 23.61
N LEU A 14 -14.45 23.32 24.39
CA LEU A 14 -14.41 21.86 24.56
C LEU A 14 -14.77 21.10 23.26
N LEU A 15 -15.68 21.64 22.46
CA LEU A 15 -16.01 21.07 21.14
C LEU A 15 -14.85 21.24 20.13
N CYS A 16 -14.13 22.36 20.18
CA CYS A 16 -12.95 22.57 19.33
C CYS A 16 -11.77 21.66 19.70
N THR A 17 -11.58 21.35 20.98
CA THR A 17 -10.53 20.40 21.40
C THR A 17 -10.85 18.95 21.12
N ALA A 18 -12.13 18.57 21.14
CA ALA A 18 -12.57 17.22 20.78
C ALA A 18 -12.45 16.97 19.25
N ALA A 19 -12.65 18.00 18.42
CA ALA A 19 -12.50 17.86 16.97
C ALA A 19 -11.03 17.67 16.53
N SER A 20 -10.07 18.23 17.26
CA SER A 20 -8.65 18.03 16.95
C SER A 20 -8.09 16.69 17.43
N ALA A 21 -8.75 16.01 18.37
CA ALA A 21 -8.37 14.68 18.84
C ALA A 21 -8.84 13.54 17.90
N LEU A 22 -9.72 13.83 16.94
CA LEU A 22 -10.25 12.88 15.96
C LEU A 22 -9.63 13.01 14.56
N ALA A 23 -8.67 13.91 14.38
CA ALA A 23 -7.92 14.01 13.13
C ALA A 23 -6.99 12.78 13.03
N GLU A 24 -7.28 11.85 12.13
CA GLU A 24 -6.36 10.77 11.80
C GLU A 24 -5.04 11.36 11.32
N GLU A 25 -3.93 10.92 11.90
CA GLU A 25 -2.61 11.35 11.45
C GLU A 25 -2.38 10.82 10.03
N THR A 26 -1.95 11.69 9.12
CA THR A 26 -1.53 11.27 7.78
C THR A 26 -0.39 10.27 7.91
N PRO A 27 -0.48 9.10 7.28
CA PRO A 27 0.61 8.13 7.27
C PRO A 27 1.91 8.75 6.76
N THR A 28 3.02 8.44 7.40
CA THR A 28 4.36 8.86 6.98
C THR A 28 5.27 7.66 6.85
N TRP A 29 6.22 7.72 5.93
CA TRP A 29 7.21 6.68 5.69
C TRP A 29 7.95 6.24 6.95
N GLU A 30 8.27 7.17 7.84
CA GLU A 30 9.03 6.93 9.08
C GLU A 30 8.28 6.07 10.11
N LYS A 31 6.95 5.97 9.95
CA LYS A 31 6.08 5.19 10.84
C LYS A 31 5.68 3.84 10.24
N MET A 32 6.21 3.48 9.07
CA MET A 32 5.91 2.20 8.43
C MET A 32 6.75 1.06 9.02
N PRO A 33 6.23 -0.19 9.00
CA PRO A 33 6.99 -1.37 9.40
C PRO A 33 8.29 -1.50 8.59
N LEU A 34 9.31 -2.07 9.21
CA LEU A 34 10.59 -2.32 8.53
C LEU A 34 10.49 -3.53 7.58
N VAL A 35 11.25 -3.45 6.51
CA VAL A 35 11.39 -4.55 5.55
C VAL A 35 12.33 -5.60 6.14
N VAL A 36 11.84 -6.83 6.36
CA VAL A 36 12.67 -7.93 6.89
C VAL A 36 13.51 -8.62 5.82
N THR A 37 13.18 -8.43 4.54
CA THR A 37 13.89 -9.09 3.44
C THR A 37 15.35 -8.66 3.31
N VAL A 38 15.73 -7.55 3.96
CA VAL A 38 17.13 -7.08 4.02
C VAL A 38 17.92 -7.71 5.16
N ASP A 39 17.31 -8.52 6.02
CA ASP A 39 18.00 -9.23 7.10
C ASP A 39 18.71 -10.46 6.52
N GLU A 40 20.05 -10.47 6.54
CA GLU A 40 20.88 -11.54 6.00
C GLU A 40 20.73 -12.87 6.75
N ASP A 41 20.22 -12.84 7.98
CA ASP A 41 19.99 -14.04 8.82
C ASP A 41 18.62 -14.68 8.55
N VAL A 42 17.77 -14.06 7.74
CA VAL A 42 16.44 -14.55 7.37
C VAL A 42 16.45 -15.13 5.95
N GLU A 43 15.97 -16.36 5.78
CA GLU A 43 15.74 -16.98 4.48
C GLU A 43 14.22 -17.16 4.29
N LEU A 44 13.64 -16.38 3.37
CA LEU A 44 12.23 -16.45 3.01
C LEU A 44 11.99 -17.46 1.89
N THR A 45 10.80 -18.05 1.90
CA THR A 45 10.34 -19.02 0.90
C THR A 45 9.08 -18.49 0.21
N ASP A 46 8.63 -19.15 -0.84
CA ASP A 46 7.36 -18.82 -1.53
C ASP A 46 6.18 -18.74 -0.54
N ALA A 47 6.13 -19.65 0.45
CA ALA A 47 5.07 -19.68 1.45
C ALA A 47 4.97 -18.40 2.30
N ASP A 48 6.05 -17.63 2.42
CA ASP A 48 6.06 -16.36 3.15
C ASP A 48 5.33 -15.23 2.40
N PHE A 49 5.14 -15.40 1.10
CA PHE A 49 4.48 -14.44 0.22
C PHE A 49 3.12 -14.91 -0.26
N GLU A 50 2.84 -16.22 -0.28
CA GLU A 50 1.59 -16.77 -0.78
C GLU A 50 0.37 -16.28 -0.02
N GLY A 51 -0.69 -16.00 -0.75
CA GLY A 51 -1.98 -15.56 -0.20
C GLY A 51 -2.67 -14.52 -1.06
N ASP A 52 -3.79 -14.02 -0.53
CA ASP A 52 -4.53 -12.91 -1.11
C ASP A 52 -4.13 -11.61 -0.41
N TRP A 53 -3.89 -10.56 -1.18
CA TRP A 53 -3.37 -9.28 -0.73
C TRP A 53 -4.16 -8.11 -1.32
N ILE A 54 -4.40 -7.08 -0.51
CA ILE A 54 -5.00 -5.81 -0.94
C ILE A 54 -4.12 -4.64 -0.50
N ALA A 55 -4.15 -3.56 -1.25
CA ALA A 55 -3.44 -2.34 -0.89
C ALA A 55 -4.19 -1.61 0.25
N ASP A 56 -3.46 -1.32 1.34
CA ASP A 56 -3.94 -0.52 2.47
C ASP A 56 -3.48 0.93 2.37
N LYS A 57 -2.20 1.14 2.03
CA LYS A 57 -1.59 2.47 1.87
C LYS A 57 -0.77 2.54 0.59
N VAL A 58 -0.78 3.71 -0.03
CA VAL A 58 -0.01 3.97 -1.27
C VAL A 58 0.84 5.21 -1.11
N PHE A 59 2.09 5.12 -1.53
CA PHE A 59 3.02 6.25 -1.58
C PHE A 59 3.54 6.43 -2.99
N TYR A 60 3.60 7.68 -3.43
CA TYR A 60 4.25 8.10 -4.67
C TYR A 60 5.56 8.79 -4.31
N GLY A 61 6.68 8.11 -4.50
CA GLY A 61 7.93 8.50 -3.86
C GLY A 61 7.77 8.42 -2.33
N THR A 62 7.87 9.54 -1.63
CA THR A 62 7.67 9.64 -0.17
C THR A 62 6.31 10.21 0.23
N ASP A 63 5.49 10.62 -0.74
CA ASP A 63 4.22 11.28 -0.49
C ASP A 63 3.09 10.26 -0.36
N TYR A 64 2.37 10.30 0.75
CA TYR A 64 1.17 9.49 0.94
C TYR A 64 0.05 9.99 0.03
N LEU A 65 -0.60 9.06 -0.65
CA LEU A 65 -1.76 9.33 -1.49
C LEU A 65 -3.05 8.90 -0.80
N THR A 66 -4.05 9.77 -0.82
CA THR A 66 -5.42 9.40 -0.44
C THR A 66 -6.02 8.45 -1.47
N PRO A 67 -7.08 7.66 -1.14
CA PRO A 67 -7.74 6.78 -2.11
C PRO A 67 -8.18 7.51 -3.38
N GLU A 68 -8.68 8.75 -3.27
CA GLU A 68 -9.10 9.58 -4.40
C GLU A 68 -7.91 9.97 -5.29
N GLU A 69 -6.77 10.28 -4.70
CA GLU A 69 -5.53 10.60 -5.44
C GLU A 69 -4.96 9.37 -6.13
N VAL A 70 -5.04 8.20 -5.52
CA VAL A 70 -4.62 6.92 -6.11
C VAL A 70 -5.45 6.63 -7.36
N GLU A 71 -6.78 6.78 -7.30
CA GLU A 71 -7.66 6.60 -8.45
C GLU A 71 -7.41 7.65 -9.54
N ALA A 72 -7.28 8.93 -9.16
CA ALA A 72 -7.03 10.03 -10.09
C ALA A 72 -5.73 9.88 -10.87
N LYS A 73 -4.73 9.23 -10.27
CA LYS A 73 -3.43 8.93 -10.92
C LYS A 73 -3.45 7.60 -11.70
N GLY A 74 -4.53 6.82 -11.64
CA GLY A 74 -4.58 5.50 -12.26
C GLY A 74 -3.70 4.45 -11.55
N LEU A 75 -3.40 4.67 -10.27
CA LEU A 75 -2.53 3.82 -9.45
C LEU A 75 -3.31 2.83 -8.57
N ALA A 76 -4.63 2.81 -8.65
CA ALA A 76 -5.44 1.84 -7.92
C ALA A 76 -5.13 0.44 -8.44
N ILE A 77 -4.63 -0.42 -7.55
CA ILE A 77 -4.42 -1.84 -7.86
C ILE A 77 -5.57 -2.69 -7.32
N ARG A 78 -5.87 -3.72 -8.04
CA ARG A 78 -6.86 -4.72 -7.65
C ARG A 78 -6.25 -5.69 -6.65
N PRO A 79 -7.08 -6.48 -5.95
CA PRO A 79 -6.60 -7.58 -5.14
C PRO A 79 -5.63 -8.46 -5.93
N VAL A 80 -4.54 -8.82 -5.29
CA VAL A 80 -3.46 -9.63 -5.85
C VAL A 80 -3.43 -10.96 -5.12
N ARG A 81 -3.34 -12.06 -5.85
CA ARG A 81 -3.05 -13.39 -5.29
C ARG A 81 -1.64 -13.80 -5.68
N ILE A 82 -0.87 -14.25 -4.71
CA ILE A 82 0.44 -14.88 -4.93
C ILE A 82 0.30 -16.36 -4.66
N ALA A 83 0.48 -17.19 -5.67
CA ALA A 83 0.36 -18.63 -5.55
C ALA A 83 1.07 -19.36 -6.70
N GLY A 84 1.70 -20.48 -6.37
CA GLY A 84 2.28 -21.39 -7.37
C GLY A 84 3.32 -20.76 -8.30
N GLY A 85 4.16 -19.86 -7.78
CA GLY A 85 5.19 -19.17 -8.55
C GLY A 85 4.65 -18.03 -9.44
N LYS A 86 3.43 -17.57 -9.19
CA LYS A 86 2.78 -16.52 -9.98
C LYS A 86 2.16 -15.43 -9.11
N VAL A 87 2.20 -14.21 -9.64
CA VAL A 87 1.41 -13.07 -9.17
C VAL A 87 0.18 -12.99 -10.07
N ILE A 88 -1.01 -13.09 -9.48
CA ILE A 88 -2.29 -13.19 -10.19
C ILE A 88 -3.15 -11.98 -9.85
N ASN A 89 -3.61 -11.27 -10.88
CA ASN A 89 -4.57 -10.17 -10.78
C ASN A 89 -5.89 -10.55 -11.44
N ILE A 90 -7.00 -10.14 -10.85
CA ILE A 90 -8.32 -10.26 -11.47
C ILE A 90 -8.63 -8.94 -12.19
N VAL A 91 -8.75 -8.99 -13.49
CA VAL A 91 -9.04 -7.84 -14.36
C VAL A 91 -10.46 -7.96 -14.88
N THR A 92 -11.21 -6.86 -14.88
CA THR A 92 -12.52 -6.77 -15.50
C THR A 92 -12.46 -5.76 -16.64
N ASP A 93 -12.72 -6.20 -17.84
CA ASP A 93 -12.78 -5.39 -19.06
C ASP A 93 -14.06 -5.67 -19.87
N GLU A 94 -14.10 -5.24 -21.12
CA GLU A 94 -15.25 -5.49 -22.01
C GLU A 94 -15.54 -6.98 -22.27
N ALA A 95 -14.54 -7.86 -22.09
CA ALA A 95 -14.68 -9.31 -22.22
C ALA A 95 -15.18 -9.99 -20.93
N GLY A 96 -15.30 -9.23 -19.82
CA GLY A 96 -15.69 -9.70 -18.51
C GLY A 96 -14.53 -9.81 -17.53
N GLU A 97 -14.75 -10.57 -16.46
CA GLU A 97 -13.72 -10.82 -15.44
C GLU A 97 -12.81 -11.97 -15.87
N HIS A 98 -11.49 -11.74 -15.83
CA HIS A 98 -10.50 -12.76 -16.15
C HIS A 98 -9.23 -12.57 -15.30
N GLU A 99 -8.45 -13.65 -15.15
CA GLU A 99 -7.18 -13.62 -14.43
C GLU A 99 -6.03 -13.26 -15.38
N VAL A 100 -5.18 -12.34 -14.94
CA VAL A 100 -3.90 -12.04 -15.57
C VAL A 100 -2.80 -12.41 -14.60
N SER A 101 -1.86 -13.23 -15.02
CA SER A 101 -0.77 -13.70 -14.17
C SER A 101 0.60 -13.42 -14.78
N ALA A 102 1.57 -13.15 -13.90
CA ALA A 102 2.97 -13.06 -14.23
C ALA A 102 3.76 -14.07 -13.38
N GLU A 103 4.72 -14.76 -13.98
CA GLU A 103 5.67 -15.59 -13.24
C GLU A 103 6.65 -14.70 -12.49
N TYR A 104 7.05 -15.12 -11.29
CA TYR A 104 8.05 -14.41 -10.50
C TYR A 104 9.28 -15.25 -10.22
N THR A 105 10.35 -14.59 -9.81
CA THR A 105 11.52 -15.21 -9.22
C THR A 105 11.64 -14.77 -7.76
N LEU A 106 12.06 -15.70 -6.89
CA LEU A 106 12.39 -15.41 -5.49
C LEU A 106 13.92 -15.36 -5.38
N GLU A 107 14.46 -14.17 -5.18
CA GLU A 107 15.89 -13.92 -5.06
C GLU A 107 16.15 -12.92 -3.92
N ASN A 108 17.16 -13.20 -3.09
CA ASN A 108 17.54 -12.34 -1.97
C ASN A 108 16.35 -11.93 -1.07
N ASN A 109 15.47 -12.89 -0.77
CA ASN A 109 14.25 -12.67 0.01
C ASN A 109 13.23 -11.70 -0.62
N GLN A 110 13.30 -11.48 -1.92
CA GLN A 110 12.39 -10.63 -2.68
C GLN A 110 11.73 -11.41 -3.80
N ILE A 111 10.45 -11.17 -4.03
CA ILE A 111 9.77 -11.61 -5.25
C ILE A 111 9.94 -10.53 -6.32
N LEU A 112 10.52 -10.91 -7.46
CA LEU A 112 10.70 -10.03 -8.62
C LEU A 112 9.85 -10.53 -9.77
N PHE A 113 9.10 -9.64 -10.39
CA PHE A 113 8.33 -9.94 -11.60
C PHE A 113 8.19 -8.69 -12.47
N THR A 114 7.74 -8.93 -13.70
CA THR A 114 7.40 -7.87 -14.64
C THR A 114 5.92 -7.98 -14.97
N ASP A 115 5.18 -6.91 -14.86
CA ASP A 115 3.76 -6.90 -15.18
C ASP A 115 3.48 -6.98 -16.70
N GLY A 116 2.20 -7.03 -17.07
CA GLY A 116 1.78 -7.14 -18.48
C GLY A 116 2.12 -5.90 -19.32
N GLU A 117 2.50 -4.79 -18.71
CA GLU A 117 2.91 -3.54 -19.38
C GLU A 117 4.44 -3.38 -19.42
N GLY A 118 5.18 -4.33 -18.85
CA GLY A 118 6.64 -4.32 -18.81
C GLY A 118 7.22 -3.52 -17.64
N ILE A 119 6.42 -3.22 -16.62
CA ILE A 119 6.85 -2.52 -15.41
C ILE A 119 7.49 -3.54 -14.46
N GLU A 120 8.69 -3.24 -14.01
CA GLU A 120 9.38 -4.03 -13.00
C GLU A 120 8.76 -3.81 -11.63
N ALA A 121 8.53 -4.90 -10.91
CA ALA A 121 7.85 -4.91 -9.63
C ALA A 121 8.57 -5.83 -8.63
N VAL A 122 8.59 -5.42 -7.38
CA VAL A 122 9.23 -6.15 -6.29
C VAL A 122 8.29 -6.25 -5.10
N PHE A 123 8.07 -7.47 -4.59
CA PHE A 123 7.46 -7.68 -3.26
C PHE A 123 8.54 -7.95 -2.22
N GLU A 124 8.40 -7.32 -1.08
CA GLU A 124 9.22 -7.53 0.10
C GLU A 124 8.33 -7.79 1.32
N LYS A 125 8.82 -8.59 2.25
CA LYS A 125 8.10 -8.89 3.49
C LYS A 125 8.40 -7.85 4.55
N LEU A 126 7.38 -7.45 5.30
CA LEU A 126 7.48 -6.54 6.43
C LEU A 126 7.56 -7.33 7.76
N GLU A 127 8.10 -6.70 8.80
CA GLU A 127 8.24 -7.30 10.13
C GLU A 127 6.90 -7.66 10.78
N ASP A 128 5.79 -7.02 10.37
CA ASP A 128 4.45 -7.30 10.84
C ASP A 128 3.76 -8.46 10.09
N GLY A 129 4.43 -9.08 9.11
CA GLY A 129 3.93 -10.18 8.30
C GLY A 129 3.18 -9.74 7.04
N ASN A 130 2.97 -8.46 6.85
CA ASN A 130 2.41 -7.88 5.62
C ASN A 130 3.47 -7.81 4.51
N LEU A 131 3.08 -7.35 3.33
CA LEU A 131 3.99 -7.16 2.21
C LEU A 131 4.05 -5.69 1.80
N VAL A 132 5.14 -5.31 1.17
CA VAL A 132 5.25 -4.08 0.41
C VAL A 132 5.51 -4.42 -1.06
N LEU A 133 4.74 -3.80 -1.96
CA LEU A 133 4.93 -3.88 -3.40
C LEU A 133 5.51 -2.55 -3.89
N SER A 134 6.65 -2.61 -4.55
CA SER A 134 7.28 -1.45 -5.20
C SER A 134 7.18 -1.59 -6.72
N LEU A 135 6.62 -0.58 -7.38
CA LEU A 135 6.56 -0.46 -8.83
C LEU A 135 7.43 0.72 -9.28
N PHE A 136 8.24 0.51 -10.31
CA PHE A 136 9.09 1.55 -10.90
C PHE A 136 8.44 2.09 -12.16
N VAL A 137 7.54 3.07 -11.99
CA VAL A 137 6.77 3.63 -13.10
C VAL A 137 7.54 4.72 -13.83
N PRO A 138 7.46 4.75 -15.17
CA PRO A 138 8.01 5.86 -15.94
C PRO A 138 7.35 7.18 -15.54
N ALA A 139 8.14 8.21 -15.31
CA ALA A 139 7.66 9.57 -15.03
C ALA A 139 8.07 10.50 -16.17
N GLU A 140 7.52 11.72 -16.17
CA GLU A 140 7.99 12.77 -17.07
C GLU A 140 9.45 13.12 -16.71
N GLY A 141 10.38 12.67 -17.52
CA GLY A 141 11.83 12.75 -17.31
C GLY A 141 12.49 11.38 -17.37
N ASP A 142 13.82 11.34 -17.21
CA ASP A 142 14.61 10.11 -17.36
C ASP A 142 14.64 9.25 -16.09
N THR A 143 14.05 9.69 -14.98
CA THR A 143 14.09 8.98 -13.71
C THR A 143 12.72 8.39 -13.38
N PRO A 144 12.59 7.05 -13.27
CA PRO A 144 11.33 6.43 -12.85
C PRO A 144 11.00 6.82 -11.41
N VAL A 145 9.71 6.89 -11.12
CA VAL A 145 9.20 7.09 -9.75
C VAL A 145 8.82 5.75 -9.16
N CYS A 146 9.25 5.51 -7.93
CA CYS A 146 8.83 4.36 -7.17
C CYS A 146 7.44 4.63 -6.57
N VAL A 147 6.48 3.79 -6.92
CA VAL A 147 5.16 3.75 -6.27
C VAL A 147 5.15 2.55 -5.33
N THR A 148 4.86 2.80 -4.07
CA THR A 148 4.90 1.78 -3.03
C THR A 148 3.52 1.53 -2.46
N TYR A 149 3.11 0.27 -2.45
CA TYR A 149 1.85 -0.20 -1.92
C TYR A 149 2.12 -1.05 -0.68
N PHE A 150 1.56 -0.66 0.46
CA PHE A 150 1.53 -1.52 1.65
C PHE A 150 0.35 -2.46 1.52
N MET A 151 0.64 -3.76 1.47
CA MET A 151 -0.30 -4.82 1.17
C MET A 151 -0.64 -5.58 2.43
N VAL A 152 -1.92 -5.74 2.70
CA VAL A 152 -2.44 -6.50 3.83
C VAL A 152 -3.33 -7.63 3.34
N HIS A 153 -3.57 -8.64 4.18
CA HIS A 153 -4.58 -9.65 3.88
C HIS A 153 -5.97 -9.01 3.92
N PRO A 154 -6.86 -9.34 2.96
CA PRO A 154 -8.25 -8.89 3.03
C PRO A 154 -8.89 -9.42 4.32
N GLU A 155 -9.64 -8.57 5.00
CA GLU A 155 -10.43 -8.99 6.16
C GLU A 155 -11.48 -10.02 5.71
N THR A 156 -11.52 -11.14 6.43
CA THR A 156 -12.49 -12.22 6.20
C THR A 156 -13.84 -11.94 6.86
#